data_09f7936ac83e382f0723358790afeda4
#
_entry.id   09f7936ac83e382f0723358790afeda4
#
_cell.length_a   1.000
_cell.length_b   1.000
_cell.length_c   1.000
_cell.angle_alpha   90.00
_cell.angle_beta   90.00
_cell.angle_gamma   90.00
#
_symmetry.space_group_name_H-M   'P 1'
#
loop_
_entity.id
_entity.type
_entity.pdbx_description
1 polymer ?
#
loop_
_entity_poly.entity_id
_entity_poly.type
_entity_poly.pdbx_seq_one_letter_code
_entity_poly.pdbx_strand_id
1 'polypeptide(L)'
;LRGYGISSSQTEDYQFMHVEDLVTLMDSLHIKKAHIVGLSLGGFITADMLAYFPDRMLSAFLASGNIRKSKGPSEPMTKEEAKVRDEEIAALKKKGVEVMKKEWFEGLMKSGGSQRERMRAPLWQMIDEWDAWQPLHKEVWVVAGLDDIEELKKSHPAVPSLIVEGHSSDNKFSKKTPILEYLPNGKLKIIEDCGHMMNMERPE
;
A
#
# COMPACT_ATOMS: atom_id res chain seq x y z
N LEU A 1 0.56 -11.15 1.13
CA LEU A 1 1.44 -10.58 0.12
C LEU A 1 2.77 -11.32 0.11
N ARG A 2 3.41 -11.41 -1.08
CA ARG A 2 4.76 -11.98 -1.25
C ARG A 2 5.74 -11.29 -0.29
N GLY A 3 6.56 -12.10 0.41
CA GLY A 3 7.52 -11.60 1.39
C GLY A 3 6.94 -11.14 2.73
N TYR A 4 5.64 -11.37 2.98
CA TYR A 4 5.01 -11.01 4.26
C TYR A 4 4.35 -12.22 4.91
N GLY A 5 4.45 -12.30 6.24
CA GLY A 5 3.89 -13.39 7.03
C GLY A 5 4.49 -14.74 6.63
N ILE A 6 3.65 -15.71 6.32
CA ILE A 6 4.09 -17.06 5.88
C ILE A 6 4.25 -17.17 4.36
N SER A 7 4.04 -16.09 3.59
CA SER A 7 4.26 -16.10 2.16
C SER A 7 5.76 -16.11 1.86
N SER A 8 6.17 -16.87 0.82
CA SER A 8 7.55 -16.91 0.40
C SER A 8 8.05 -15.54 -0.07
N SER A 9 9.28 -15.20 0.28
CA SER A 9 10.00 -14.09 -0.32
C SER A 9 10.50 -14.50 -1.70
N GLN A 10 10.75 -13.51 -2.55
CA GLN A 10 11.35 -13.75 -3.84
C GLN A 10 12.86 -13.57 -3.81
N THR A 11 13.51 -13.90 -4.93
CA THR A 11 14.93 -13.58 -5.14
C THR A 11 15.09 -12.07 -5.38
N GLU A 12 16.21 -11.51 -4.94
CA GLU A 12 16.60 -10.14 -5.27
C GLU A 12 16.65 -9.92 -6.78
N ASP A 13 16.49 -8.67 -7.20
CA ASP A 13 16.54 -8.20 -8.59
C ASP A 13 15.39 -8.69 -9.52
N TYR A 14 14.39 -9.37 -8.98
CA TYR A 14 13.19 -9.72 -9.76
C TYR A 14 12.10 -8.67 -9.56
N GLN A 15 11.76 -7.98 -10.63
CA GLN A 15 10.66 -7.00 -10.63
C GLN A 15 9.30 -7.69 -10.74
N PHE A 16 8.35 -7.30 -9.91
CA PHE A 16 7.00 -7.85 -9.90
C PHE A 16 5.96 -6.82 -9.45
N MET A 17 4.71 -7.09 -9.76
CA MET A 17 3.57 -6.34 -9.26
C MET A 17 2.73 -7.21 -8.31
N HIS A 18 2.44 -6.72 -7.12
CA HIS A 18 1.55 -7.43 -6.18
C HIS A 18 0.15 -7.67 -6.74
N VAL A 19 -0.32 -6.83 -7.64
CA VAL A 19 -1.64 -7.01 -8.29
C VAL A 19 -1.68 -8.27 -9.14
N GLU A 20 -0.58 -8.65 -9.81
CA GLU A 20 -0.48 -9.87 -10.60
C GLU A 20 -0.55 -11.12 -9.70
N ASP A 21 0.10 -11.07 -8.53
CA ASP A 21 -0.01 -12.13 -7.52
C ASP A 21 -1.46 -12.28 -7.03
N LEU A 22 -2.17 -11.17 -6.81
CA LEU A 22 -3.56 -11.19 -6.39
C LEU A 22 -4.47 -11.82 -7.45
N VAL A 23 -4.29 -11.44 -8.72
CA VAL A 23 -5.05 -12.02 -9.83
C VAL A 23 -4.76 -13.51 -9.98
N THR A 24 -3.48 -13.91 -9.89
CA THR A 24 -3.07 -15.33 -9.93
C THR A 24 -3.71 -16.13 -8.79
N LEU A 25 -3.77 -15.56 -7.58
CA LEU A 25 -4.45 -16.18 -6.45
C LEU A 25 -5.94 -16.34 -6.72
N MET A 26 -6.61 -15.30 -7.23
CA MET A 26 -8.03 -15.37 -7.60
C MET A 26 -8.29 -16.46 -8.63
N ASP A 27 -7.43 -16.59 -9.64
CA ASP A 27 -7.54 -17.63 -10.69
C ASP A 27 -7.36 -19.03 -10.10
N SER A 28 -6.37 -19.21 -9.23
CA SER A 28 -6.12 -20.48 -8.54
C SER A 28 -7.30 -20.93 -7.66
N LEU A 29 -8.03 -19.97 -7.11
CA LEU A 29 -9.23 -20.20 -6.29
C LEU A 29 -10.52 -20.18 -7.12
N HIS A 30 -10.44 -20.06 -8.44
CA HIS A 30 -11.58 -19.95 -9.35
C HIS A 30 -12.52 -18.78 -9.03
N ILE A 31 -11.98 -17.67 -8.45
CA ILE A 31 -12.72 -16.48 -8.13
C ILE A 31 -12.72 -15.55 -9.35
N LYS A 32 -13.85 -15.40 -10.00
CA LYS A 32 -13.99 -14.54 -11.18
C LYS A 32 -13.95 -13.06 -10.83
N LYS A 33 -14.67 -12.66 -9.80
CA LYS A 33 -14.74 -11.27 -9.30
C LYS A 33 -14.80 -11.26 -7.79
N ALA A 34 -14.22 -10.21 -7.17
CA ALA A 34 -14.24 -10.01 -5.73
C ALA A 34 -14.45 -8.54 -5.35
N HIS A 35 -14.89 -8.30 -4.11
CA HIS A 35 -14.73 -7.00 -3.46
C HIS A 35 -13.29 -6.90 -2.98
N ILE A 36 -12.59 -5.83 -3.36
CA ILE A 36 -11.19 -5.64 -3.00
C ILE A 36 -11.09 -4.56 -1.93
N VAL A 37 -10.46 -4.91 -0.82
CA VAL A 37 -10.26 -4.01 0.33
C VAL A 37 -8.77 -3.93 0.62
N GLY A 38 -8.22 -2.72 0.61
CA GLY A 38 -6.79 -2.52 0.86
C GLY A 38 -6.50 -1.32 1.75
N LEU A 39 -5.57 -1.51 2.69
CA LEU A 39 -5.02 -0.45 3.54
C LEU A 39 -3.59 -0.15 3.12
N SER A 40 -3.21 1.12 3.05
CA SER A 40 -1.84 1.54 2.76
C SER A 40 -1.30 0.90 1.48
N LEU A 41 -0.28 0.03 1.55
CA LEU A 41 0.21 -0.76 0.41
C LEU A 41 -0.95 -1.52 -0.27
N GLY A 42 -1.84 -2.13 0.51
CA GLY A 42 -3.05 -2.78 -0.03
C GLY A 42 -3.96 -1.82 -0.78
N GLY A 43 -4.02 -0.56 -0.36
CA GLY A 43 -4.76 0.50 -1.06
C GLY A 43 -4.13 0.85 -2.42
N PHE A 44 -2.80 0.88 -2.53
CA PHE A 44 -2.10 1.03 -3.81
C PHE A 44 -2.34 -0.17 -4.73
N ILE A 45 -2.28 -1.39 -4.19
CA ILE A 45 -2.59 -2.61 -4.96
C ILE A 45 -4.05 -2.59 -5.44
N THR A 46 -4.97 -2.04 -4.65
CA THR A 46 -6.36 -1.85 -5.08
C THR A 46 -6.48 -0.83 -6.20
N ALA A 47 -5.64 0.22 -6.22
CA ALA A 47 -5.56 1.16 -7.33
C ALA A 47 -5.03 0.48 -8.60
N ASP A 48 -3.98 -0.35 -8.49
CA ASP A 48 -3.47 -1.17 -9.60
C ASP A 48 -4.58 -2.10 -10.14
N MET A 49 -5.38 -2.72 -9.27
CA MET A 49 -6.54 -3.55 -9.68
C MET A 49 -7.57 -2.75 -10.49
N LEU A 50 -7.87 -1.52 -10.06
CA LEU A 50 -8.79 -0.63 -10.79
C LEU A 50 -8.24 -0.24 -12.16
N ALA A 51 -6.93 -0.05 -12.27
CA ALA A 51 -6.28 0.33 -13.51
C ALA A 51 -6.21 -0.84 -14.52
N TYR A 52 -5.72 -2.01 -14.08
CA TYR A 52 -5.38 -3.11 -14.97
C TYR A 52 -6.42 -4.23 -15.03
N PHE A 53 -7.19 -4.43 -13.98
CA PHE A 53 -8.12 -5.56 -13.87
C PHE A 53 -9.52 -5.16 -13.36
N PRO A 54 -10.12 -4.06 -13.85
CA PRO A 54 -11.42 -3.60 -13.35
C PRO A 54 -12.53 -4.64 -13.52
N ASP A 55 -12.44 -5.48 -14.54
CA ASP A 55 -13.40 -6.57 -14.81
C ASP A 55 -13.34 -7.69 -13.76
N ARG A 56 -12.30 -7.75 -12.94
CA ARG A 56 -12.14 -8.70 -11.84
C ARG A 56 -12.72 -8.18 -10.52
N MET A 57 -13.29 -6.97 -10.50
CA MET A 57 -13.75 -6.29 -9.29
C MET A 57 -15.27 -6.18 -9.26
N LEU A 58 -15.84 -6.35 -8.06
CA LEU A 58 -17.24 -6.01 -7.73
C LEU A 58 -17.31 -4.62 -7.10
N SER A 59 -16.36 -4.29 -6.25
CA SER A 59 -16.16 -2.97 -5.68
C SER A 59 -14.73 -2.81 -5.17
N ALA A 60 -14.33 -1.57 -4.92
CA ALA A 60 -13.04 -1.19 -4.37
C ALA A 60 -13.19 -0.39 -3.07
N PHE A 61 -12.39 -0.73 -2.06
CA PHE A 61 -12.24 0.05 -0.83
C PHE A 61 -10.75 0.34 -0.60
N LEU A 62 -10.37 1.61 -0.71
CA LEU A 62 -8.99 2.07 -0.55
C LEU A 62 -8.89 2.86 0.75
N ALA A 63 -8.24 2.30 1.76
CA ALA A 63 -7.96 2.98 3.01
C ALA A 63 -6.51 3.47 3.04
N SER A 64 -6.28 4.76 3.23
CA SER A 64 -4.94 5.38 3.23
C SER A 64 -4.07 4.95 2.05
N GLY A 65 -4.69 4.75 0.90
CA GLY A 65 -4.04 4.31 -0.34
C GLY A 65 -4.56 5.10 -1.53
N ASN A 66 -3.69 5.36 -2.50
CA ASN A 66 -3.98 6.22 -3.63
C ASN A 66 -3.07 5.88 -4.82
N ILE A 67 -3.10 6.67 -5.88
CA ILE A 67 -2.11 6.64 -6.94
C ILE A 67 -0.88 7.42 -6.49
N ARG A 68 0.31 6.87 -6.70
CA ARG A 68 1.58 7.60 -6.51
C ARG A 68 2.05 8.19 -7.84
N LYS A 69 2.62 9.38 -7.79
CA LYS A 69 3.45 9.92 -8.86
C LYS A 69 4.86 9.33 -8.74
N SER A 70 4.97 8.03 -8.91
CA SER A 70 6.23 7.28 -8.89
C SER A 70 6.41 6.57 -10.23
N LYS A 71 7.62 6.19 -10.54
CA LYS A 71 7.89 5.36 -11.71
C LYS A 71 7.10 4.05 -11.62
N GLY A 72 6.46 3.69 -12.72
CA GLY A 72 5.79 2.40 -12.86
C GLY A 72 6.73 1.30 -13.35
N PRO A 73 6.19 0.11 -13.64
CA PRO A 73 6.98 -1.03 -14.12
C PRO A 73 7.65 -0.78 -15.47
N SER A 74 7.15 0.16 -16.27
CA SER A 74 7.75 0.58 -17.54
C SER A 74 9.05 1.36 -17.40
N GLU A 75 9.34 1.90 -16.21
CA GLU A 75 10.53 2.72 -15.94
C GLU A 75 11.48 2.01 -14.95
N PRO A 76 12.50 1.28 -15.44
CA PRO A 76 13.44 0.59 -14.57
C PRO A 76 14.25 1.58 -13.71
N MET A 77 14.69 1.10 -12.56
CA MET A 77 15.55 1.86 -11.64
C MET A 77 16.86 2.27 -12.33
N THR A 78 17.22 3.54 -12.21
CA THR A 78 18.50 4.05 -12.69
C THR A 78 19.66 3.55 -11.82
N LYS A 79 20.89 3.65 -12.32
CA LYS A 79 22.09 3.30 -11.54
C LYS A 79 22.21 4.13 -10.26
N GLU A 80 21.83 5.40 -10.30
CA GLU A 80 21.88 6.29 -9.14
C GLU A 80 20.83 5.89 -8.10
N GLU A 81 19.61 5.59 -8.52
CA GLU A 81 18.56 5.09 -7.62
C GLU A 81 18.94 3.76 -6.99
N ALA A 82 19.55 2.85 -7.76
CA ALA A 82 20.07 1.58 -7.23
C ALA A 82 21.17 1.80 -6.17
N LYS A 83 22.08 2.76 -6.40
CA LYS A 83 23.11 3.13 -5.44
C LYS A 83 22.53 3.70 -4.15
N VAL A 84 21.56 4.63 -4.26
CA VAL A 84 20.86 5.19 -3.10
C VAL A 84 20.20 4.06 -2.30
N ARG A 85 19.57 3.10 -2.99
CA ARG A 85 18.96 1.94 -2.33
C ARG A 85 19.96 1.08 -1.59
N ASP A 86 21.14 0.84 -2.16
CA ASP A 86 22.23 0.11 -1.49
C ASP A 86 22.71 0.83 -0.22
N GLU A 87 22.84 2.15 -0.28
CA GLU A 87 23.23 2.97 0.86
C GLU A 87 22.16 2.94 1.97
N GLU A 88 20.87 2.98 1.62
CA GLU A 88 19.77 2.84 2.57
C GLU A 88 19.77 1.48 3.27
N ILE A 89 19.96 0.39 2.51
CA ILE A 89 20.06 -0.98 3.05
C ILE A 89 21.25 -1.08 4.01
N ALA A 90 22.43 -0.56 3.61
CA ALA A 90 23.62 -0.58 4.44
C ALA A 90 23.43 0.23 5.74
N ALA A 91 22.81 1.40 5.64
CA ALA A 91 22.50 2.24 6.80
C ALA A 91 21.52 1.53 7.75
N LEU A 92 20.49 0.85 7.22
CA LEU A 92 19.54 0.11 8.01
C LEU A 92 20.20 -1.09 8.71
N LYS A 93 21.02 -1.87 8.01
CA LYS A 93 21.78 -2.98 8.59
C LYS A 93 22.69 -2.51 9.73
N LYS A 94 23.30 -1.33 9.58
CA LYS A 94 24.12 -0.71 10.64
C LYS A 94 23.28 -0.22 11.83
N LYS A 95 22.12 0.36 11.57
CA LYS A 95 21.20 0.88 12.60
C LYS A 95 20.54 -0.23 13.41
N GLY A 96 20.24 -1.34 12.77
CA GLY A 96 19.55 -2.49 13.34
C GLY A 96 18.04 -2.47 13.11
N VAL A 97 17.50 -3.64 12.79
CA VAL A 97 16.09 -3.85 12.45
C VAL A 97 15.16 -3.48 13.59
N GLU A 98 15.52 -3.83 14.83
CA GLU A 98 14.70 -3.55 16.01
C GLU A 98 14.53 -2.05 16.26
N VAL A 99 15.56 -1.26 15.97
CA VAL A 99 15.47 0.21 16.06
C VAL A 99 14.53 0.74 14.99
N MET A 100 14.63 0.24 13.77
CA MET A 100 13.72 0.62 12.66
C MET A 100 12.26 0.27 13.00
N LYS A 101 11.99 -0.94 13.49
CA LYS A 101 10.64 -1.38 13.88
C LYS A 101 10.04 -0.44 14.94
N LYS A 102 10.82 -0.10 15.97
CA LYS A 102 10.38 0.84 17.02
C LYS A 102 10.09 2.24 16.47
N GLU A 103 10.96 2.78 15.64
CA GLU A 103 10.75 4.10 15.05
C GLU A 103 9.52 4.12 14.14
N TRP A 104 9.31 3.07 13.34
CA TRP A 104 8.13 2.94 12.50
C TRP A 104 6.86 2.86 13.35
N PHE A 105 6.86 2.02 14.38
CA PHE A 105 5.76 1.93 15.35
C PHE A 105 5.43 3.28 15.98
N GLU A 106 6.43 3.98 16.53
CA GLU A 106 6.23 5.29 17.16
C GLU A 106 5.72 6.35 16.14
N GLY A 107 6.19 6.29 14.91
CA GLY A 107 5.71 7.14 13.84
C GLY A 107 4.22 6.93 13.54
N LEU A 108 3.78 5.67 13.45
CA LEU A 108 2.37 5.31 13.26
C LEU A 108 1.51 5.72 14.46
N MET A 109 1.98 5.48 15.68
CA MET A 109 1.29 5.91 16.91
C MET A 109 1.16 7.43 16.97
N LYS A 110 2.22 8.17 16.64
CA LYS A 110 2.20 9.63 16.63
C LYS A 110 1.22 10.21 15.62
N SER A 111 1.08 9.57 14.45
CA SER A 111 0.17 10.01 13.40
C SER A 111 -1.31 9.70 13.69
N GLY A 112 -1.61 8.93 14.73
CA GLY A 112 -2.97 8.57 15.14
C GLY A 112 -3.72 9.74 15.79
N GLY A 113 -5.05 9.61 15.83
CA GLY A 113 -5.95 10.52 16.56
C GLY A 113 -6.08 10.17 18.05
N SER A 114 -7.17 10.60 18.65
CA SER A 114 -7.42 10.41 20.08
C SER A 114 -7.61 8.94 20.50
N GLN A 115 -8.01 8.07 19.56
CA GLN A 115 -8.25 6.64 19.80
C GLN A 115 -7.02 5.75 19.52
N ARG A 116 -5.86 6.34 19.22
CA ARG A 116 -4.64 5.61 18.83
C ARG A 116 -4.18 4.52 19.80
N GLU A 117 -4.49 4.66 21.09
CA GLU A 117 -4.12 3.64 22.07
C GLU A 117 -4.80 2.29 21.84
N ARG A 118 -5.95 2.26 21.14
CA ARG A 118 -6.63 1.01 20.75
C ARG A 118 -5.75 0.15 19.84
N MET A 119 -4.93 0.77 19.00
CA MET A 119 -4.08 0.05 18.05
C MET A 119 -2.71 -0.35 18.62
N ARG A 120 -2.29 0.19 19.78
CA ARG A 120 -0.93 0.03 20.32
C ARG A 120 -0.47 -1.43 20.37
N ALA A 121 -1.20 -2.28 21.05
CA ALA A 121 -0.80 -3.68 21.23
C ALA A 121 -0.87 -4.49 19.92
N PRO A 122 -1.98 -4.51 19.16
CA PRO A 122 -2.04 -5.28 17.92
C PRO A 122 -1.09 -4.74 16.84
N LEU A 123 -0.87 -3.43 16.77
CA LEU A 123 0.07 -2.84 15.82
C LEU A 123 1.51 -3.23 16.15
N TRP A 124 1.89 -3.16 17.45
CA TRP A 124 3.23 -3.59 17.85
C TRP A 124 3.44 -5.08 17.55
N GLN A 125 2.48 -5.94 17.87
CA GLN A 125 2.56 -7.37 17.57
C GLN A 125 2.82 -7.61 16.08
N MET A 126 2.07 -6.96 15.19
CA MET A 126 2.26 -7.12 13.73
C MET A 126 3.66 -6.68 13.28
N ILE A 127 4.17 -5.58 13.84
CA ILE A 127 5.49 -5.05 13.48
C ILE A 127 6.61 -5.95 14.03
N ASP A 128 6.44 -6.42 15.26
CA ASP A 128 7.42 -7.28 15.94
C ASP A 128 7.55 -8.66 15.24
N GLU A 129 6.43 -9.26 14.84
CA GLU A 129 6.38 -10.54 14.13
C GLU A 129 6.90 -10.46 12.67
N TRP A 130 6.98 -9.25 12.09
CA TRP A 130 7.50 -9.08 10.74
C TRP A 130 9.02 -9.29 10.70
N ASP A 131 9.50 -10.12 9.77
CA ASP A 131 10.92 -10.45 9.61
C ASP A 131 11.76 -9.29 9.02
N ALA A 132 11.10 -8.24 8.54
CA ALA A 132 11.73 -7.08 7.91
C ALA A 132 12.61 -7.44 6.69
N TRP A 133 12.23 -8.49 5.95
CA TRP A 133 12.99 -8.92 4.79
C TRP A 133 13.11 -7.81 3.73
N GLN A 134 12.00 -7.13 3.41
CA GLN A 134 11.93 -6.14 2.33
C GLN A 134 12.90 -4.96 2.46
N PRO A 135 13.02 -4.28 3.61
CA PRO A 135 13.93 -3.16 3.75
C PRO A 135 15.40 -3.58 3.80
N LEU A 136 15.70 -4.87 4.02
CA LEU A 136 17.05 -5.41 4.12
C LEU A 136 17.61 -5.95 2.79
N HIS A 137 16.76 -6.05 1.76
CA HIS A 137 17.07 -6.66 0.48
C HIS A 137 16.67 -5.74 -0.69
N LYS A 138 17.20 -6.05 -1.87
CA LYS A 138 16.86 -5.34 -3.11
C LYS A 138 15.56 -5.88 -3.73
N GLU A 139 14.50 -5.93 -2.94
CA GLU A 139 13.22 -6.29 -3.50
C GLU A 139 12.73 -5.21 -4.45
N VAL A 140 12.41 -5.57 -5.66
CA VAL A 140 11.88 -4.68 -6.67
C VAL A 140 10.40 -5.01 -6.89
N TRP A 141 9.57 -4.54 -5.99
CA TRP A 141 8.14 -4.53 -6.21
C TRP A 141 7.68 -3.17 -6.71
N VAL A 142 6.67 -3.16 -7.51
CA VAL A 142 6.08 -1.93 -8.03
C VAL A 142 4.60 -1.88 -7.76
N VAL A 143 4.13 -0.70 -7.45
CA VAL A 143 2.76 -0.25 -7.69
C VAL A 143 2.81 0.61 -8.93
N ALA A 144 1.84 0.47 -9.82
CA ALA A 144 1.97 1.00 -11.17
C ALA A 144 2.06 2.53 -11.27
N GLY A 145 1.70 3.25 -10.24
CA GLY A 145 2.02 4.68 -10.10
C GLY A 145 1.54 5.55 -11.27
N LEU A 146 2.48 6.06 -12.09
CA LEU A 146 2.15 6.87 -13.26
C LEU A 146 1.48 6.05 -14.38
N ASP A 147 1.80 4.78 -14.48
CA ASP A 147 1.18 3.88 -15.46
C ASP A 147 -0.29 3.64 -15.11
N ASP A 148 -0.66 3.61 -13.81
CA ASP A 148 -2.06 3.57 -13.37
C ASP A 148 -2.87 4.73 -13.94
N ILE A 149 -2.30 5.93 -13.95
CA ILE A 149 -2.98 7.12 -14.45
C ILE A 149 -3.32 6.96 -15.92
N GLU A 150 -2.41 6.42 -16.72
CA GLU A 150 -2.65 6.22 -18.14
C GLU A 150 -3.68 5.12 -18.40
N GLU A 151 -3.65 4.02 -17.64
CA GLU A 151 -4.64 2.96 -17.76
C GLU A 151 -6.03 3.39 -17.26
N LEU A 152 -6.11 4.13 -16.15
CA LEU A 152 -7.38 4.67 -15.64
C LEU A 152 -8.00 5.70 -16.60
N LYS A 153 -7.19 6.52 -17.27
CA LYS A 153 -7.66 7.43 -18.33
C LYS A 153 -8.26 6.70 -19.52
N LYS A 154 -7.73 5.53 -19.85
CA LYS A 154 -8.22 4.70 -20.97
C LYS A 154 -9.48 3.94 -20.59
N SER A 155 -9.49 3.31 -19.42
CA SER A 155 -10.53 2.38 -19.01
C SER A 155 -11.74 3.06 -18.36
N HIS A 156 -11.55 4.20 -17.67
CA HIS A 156 -12.59 4.88 -16.87
C HIS A 156 -13.45 3.88 -16.07
N PRO A 157 -12.86 3.08 -15.18
CA PRO A 157 -13.55 1.94 -14.59
C PRO A 157 -14.79 2.36 -13.81
N ALA A 158 -15.94 1.79 -14.15
CA ALA A 158 -17.21 2.05 -13.48
C ALA A 158 -17.39 1.27 -12.17
N VAL A 159 -16.31 0.72 -11.62
CA VAL A 159 -16.30 -0.05 -10.37
C VAL A 159 -16.72 0.85 -9.21
N PRO A 160 -17.76 0.49 -8.42
CA PRO A 160 -18.10 1.24 -7.21
C PRO A 160 -16.91 1.30 -6.27
N SER A 161 -16.45 2.51 -5.96
CA SER A 161 -15.20 2.70 -5.23
C SER A 161 -15.38 3.64 -4.04
N LEU A 162 -14.87 3.25 -2.87
CA LEU A 162 -14.83 4.08 -1.67
C LEU A 162 -13.37 4.28 -1.24
N ILE A 163 -12.94 5.53 -1.27
CA ILE A 163 -11.66 5.93 -0.77
C ILE A 163 -11.85 6.49 0.64
N VAL A 164 -11.05 6.02 1.60
CA VAL A 164 -11.12 6.46 2.99
C VAL A 164 -9.78 6.98 3.43
N GLU A 165 -9.78 8.20 3.97
CA GLU A 165 -8.58 8.85 4.48
C GLU A 165 -8.76 9.25 5.94
N GLY A 166 -7.76 8.97 6.76
CA GLY A 166 -7.72 9.45 8.14
C GLY A 166 -7.17 10.88 8.21
N HIS A 167 -7.78 11.72 9.02
CA HIS A 167 -7.35 13.08 9.25
C HIS A 167 -7.09 13.32 10.75
N SER A 168 -5.83 13.49 11.13
CA SER A 168 -5.41 13.94 12.45
C SER A 168 -4.51 15.18 12.33
N SER A 169 -4.33 15.91 13.44
CA SER A 169 -3.48 17.10 13.48
C SER A 169 -2.04 16.84 13.03
N ASP A 170 -1.55 15.64 13.30
CA ASP A 170 -0.17 15.22 13.01
C ASP A 170 -0.06 14.39 11.72
N ASN A 171 -1.18 14.08 11.08
CA ASN A 171 -1.20 13.34 9.82
C ASN A 171 -0.99 14.31 8.65
N LYS A 172 0.22 14.30 8.10
CA LYS A 172 0.60 15.10 6.94
C LYS A 172 0.18 14.49 5.60
N PHE A 173 -0.54 13.37 5.62
CA PHE A 173 -1.02 12.75 4.39
C PHE A 173 -1.97 13.70 3.66
N SER A 174 -1.73 13.86 2.39
CA SER A 174 -2.33 14.86 1.53
C SER A 174 -3.86 14.76 1.48
N LYS A 175 -4.55 15.89 1.62
CA LYS A 175 -5.98 16.05 1.31
C LYS A 175 -6.33 15.80 -0.17
N LYS A 176 -5.35 15.45 -1.01
CA LYS A 176 -5.54 15.19 -2.43
C LYS A 176 -5.71 13.69 -2.66
N THR A 177 -6.80 13.34 -3.27
CA THR A 177 -7.16 11.97 -3.65
C THR A 177 -7.23 11.88 -5.19
N PRO A 178 -6.06 11.97 -5.88
CA PRO A 178 -6.02 12.09 -7.33
C PRO A 178 -6.71 10.96 -8.07
N ILE A 179 -6.80 9.77 -7.51
CA ILE A 179 -7.50 8.65 -8.14
C ILE A 179 -8.98 8.95 -8.42
N LEU A 180 -9.62 9.81 -7.62
CA LEU A 180 -11.03 10.17 -7.82
C LEU A 180 -11.31 10.84 -9.16
N GLU A 181 -10.33 11.52 -9.75
CA GLU A 181 -10.46 12.15 -11.06
C GLU A 181 -10.74 11.13 -12.18
N TYR A 182 -10.39 9.87 -11.94
CA TYR A 182 -10.51 8.78 -12.93
C TYR A 182 -11.61 7.77 -12.60
N LEU A 183 -12.29 7.92 -11.46
CA LEU A 183 -13.31 6.98 -10.98
C LEU A 183 -14.71 7.61 -10.99
N PRO A 184 -15.53 7.40 -12.04
CA PRO A 184 -16.87 8.02 -12.15
C PRO A 184 -17.82 7.63 -11.01
N ASN A 185 -17.62 6.45 -10.40
CA ASN A 185 -18.40 5.94 -9.26
C ASN A 185 -17.60 5.98 -7.95
N GLY A 186 -16.52 6.81 -7.91
CA GLY A 186 -15.69 6.99 -6.73
C GLY A 186 -16.30 7.92 -5.70
N LYS A 187 -16.17 7.58 -4.42
CA LYS A 187 -16.57 8.41 -3.27
C LYS A 187 -15.41 8.55 -2.30
N LEU A 188 -15.27 9.73 -1.71
CA LEU A 188 -14.31 9.98 -0.62
C LEU A 188 -15.03 10.04 0.72
N LYS A 189 -14.47 9.37 1.72
CA LYS A 189 -14.84 9.50 3.13
C LYS A 189 -13.61 9.93 3.91
N ILE A 190 -13.73 11.03 4.63
CA ILE A 190 -12.72 11.44 5.62
C ILE A 190 -13.17 10.97 6.99
N ILE A 191 -12.26 10.36 7.74
CA ILE A 191 -12.44 10.00 9.14
C ILE A 191 -11.64 11.01 9.96
N GLU A 192 -12.35 11.92 10.61
CA GLU A 192 -11.73 12.93 11.47
C GLU A 192 -11.16 12.29 12.75
N ASP A 193 -10.13 12.91 13.31
CA ASP A 193 -9.43 12.43 14.50
C ASP A 193 -8.99 10.97 14.37
N CYS A 194 -8.38 10.64 13.24
CA CYS A 194 -7.93 9.30 12.88
C CYS A 194 -6.64 9.35 12.07
N GLY A 195 -5.74 8.42 12.34
CA GLY A 195 -4.46 8.32 11.62
C GLY A 195 -4.48 7.35 10.47
N HIS A 196 -3.27 6.88 10.13
CA HIS A 196 -3.04 5.98 9.00
C HIS A 196 -3.67 4.60 9.19
N MET A 197 -3.64 4.06 10.41
CA MET A 197 -4.12 2.72 10.74
C MET A 197 -5.59 2.73 11.16
N MET A 198 -6.44 3.32 10.32
CA MET A 198 -7.85 3.58 10.63
C MET A 198 -8.66 2.33 10.97
N ASN A 199 -8.34 1.20 10.37
CA ASN A 199 -8.98 -0.09 10.65
C ASN A 199 -8.73 -0.61 12.07
N MET A 200 -7.67 -0.17 12.72
CA MET A 200 -7.34 -0.52 14.11
C MET A 200 -7.78 0.57 15.08
N GLU A 201 -7.69 1.82 14.64
CA GLU A 201 -8.01 2.98 15.47
C GLU A 201 -9.52 3.25 15.55
N ARG A 202 -10.20 3.14 14.42
CA ARG A 202 -11.65 3.41 14.26
C ARG A 202 -12.31 2.30 13.44
N PRO A 203 -12.42 1.07 13.99
CA PRO A 203 -12.98 -0.07 13.25
C PRO A 203 -14.49 0.02 12.97
N GLU A 204 -15.21 0.91 13.68
CA GLU A 204 -16.61 1.22 13.43
C GLU A 204 -16.81 2.03 12.15
#